data_58eb13f40732bf641542c99e5e8224cb
#
_entry.id   58eb13f40732bf641542c99e5e8224cb
#
_cell.length_a   1.000
_cell.length_b   1.000
_cell.length_c   1.000
_cell.angle_alpha   90.00
_cell.angle_beta   90.00
_cell.angle_gamma   90.00
#
_symmetry.space_group_name_H-M   'P 1'
#
loop_
_entity.id
_entity.type
_entity.pdbx_description
1 polymer ?
#
loop_
_entity_poly.entity_id
_entity_poly.type
_entity_poly.pdbx_seq_one_letter_code
_entity_poly.pdbx_strand_id
1 'polypeptide(L)'
;MTKYLLSTGDVTTKIEEYVLDLFKMNLIIRPNDIPHYGVLGFDFTLVGIPKDRLLSEVKSRLENLVKNIQSLFDRSVVKISLDTVNLINEELISVIIKINDYVSTEIKLEL
;
A
#
# COMPACT_ATOMS: atom_id res chain seq x y z
N MET A 1 -10.24 19.77 14.34
CA MET A 1 -9.28 19.13 13.41
C MET A 1 -9.34 17.61 13.58
N THR A 2 -9.48 16.89 12.51
CA THR A 2 -9.53 15.43 12.55
C THR A 2 -8.17 14.83 12.89
N LYS A 3 -8.17 13.87 13.80
CA LYS A 3 -6.97 13.15 14.20
C LYS A 3 -7.07 11.69 13.76
N TYR A 4 -5.96 11.14 13.28
CA TYR A 4 -5.89 9.76 12.81
C TYR A 4 -4.90 8.98 13.67
N LEU A 5 -5.29 7.78 14.09
CA LEU A 5 -4.43 6.88 14.86
C LEU A 5 -3.59 6.04 13.89
N LEU A 6 -2.26 6.11 14.04
CA LEU A 6 -1.33 5.31 13.26
C LEU A 6 -1.12 3.93 13.92
N SER A 7 -0.61 2.98 13.14
CA SER A 7 -0.30 1.63 13.60
C SER A 7 0.74 1.60 14.72
N THR A 8 1.59 2.61 14.79
CA THR A 8 2.59 2.76 15.85
C THR A 8 2.03 3.21 17.19
N GLY A 9 0.73 3.60 17.23
CA GLY A 9 0.10 4.20 18.41
C GLY A 9 0.16 5.73 18.43
N ASP A 10 0.93 6.34 17.55
CA ASP A 10 1.00 7.80 17.42
C ASP A 10 -0.27 8.34 16.74
N VAL A 11 -0.49 9.64 16.91
CA VAL A 11 -1.62 10.34 16.32
C VAL A 11 -1.10 11.39 15.35
N THR A 12 -1.72 11.48 14.18
CA THR A 12 -1.40 12.51 13.18
C THR A 12 -2.66 13.26 12.76
N THR A 13 -2.48 14.51 12.32
CA THR A 13 -3.55 15.31 11.73
C THR A 13 -3.44 15.32 10.20
N LYS A 14 -2.39 14.71 9.64
CA LYS A 14 -2.16 14.63 8.20
C LYS A 14 -2.75 13.36 7.62
N ILE A 15 -3.73 13.50 6.75
CA ILE A 15 -4.37 12.35 6.10
C ILE A 15 -3.37 11.55 5.26
N GLU A 16 -2.38 12.21 4.67
CA GLU A 16 -1.35 11.57 3.85
C GLU A 16 -0.55 10.56 4.66
N GLU A 17 -0.19 10.91 5.89
CA GLU A 17 0.53 9.99 6.80
C GLU A 17 -0.34 8.79 7.16
N TYR A 18 -1.62 9.01 7.43
CA TYR A 18 -2.55 7.95 7.77
C TYR A 18 -2.74 6.98 6.60
N VAL A 19 -2.94 7.49 5.40
CA VAL A 19 -3.11 6.67 4.19
C VAL A 19 -1.84 5.87 3.89
N LEU A 20 -0.68 6.49 4.02
CA LEU A 20 0.60 5.81 3.82
C LEU A 20 0.78 4.67 4.83
N ASP A 21 0.43 4.91 6.08
CA ASP A 21 0.48 3.89 7.14
C ASP A 21 -0.44 2.71 6.82
N LEU A 22 -1.68 2.99 6.39
CA LEU A 22 -2.63 1.96 5.95
C LEU A 22 -2.06 1.11 4.81
N PHE A 23 -1.47 1.77 3.82
CA PHE A 23 -0.87 1.08 2.68
C PHE A 23 0.27 0.16 3.13
N LYS A 24 1.20 0.67 3.93
CA LYS A 24 2.33 -0.11 4.45
C LYS A 24 1.89 -1.30 5.29
N MET A 25 0.89 -1.10 6.15
CA MET A 25 0.40 -2.18 7.01
C MET A 25 -0.23 -3.30 6.19
N ASN A 26 -0.95 -2.98 5.12
CA ASN A 26 -1.53 -4.00 4.24
C ASN A 26 -0.49 -4.76 3.43
N LEU A 27 0.71 -4.23 3.26
CA LEU A 27 1.81 -4.94 2.61
C LEU A 27 2.51 -5.92 3.56
N ILE A 28 2.50 -5.63 4.86
CA ILE A 28 3.19 -6.43 5.89
C ILE A 28 2.25 -7.43 6.52
N ILE A 29 1.02 -7.04 6.80
CA ILE A 29 0.01 -7.84 7.52
C ILE A 29 -0.81 -8.61 6.50
N ARG A 30 -0.86 -9.94 6.66
CA ARG A 30 -1.70 -10.80 5.82
C ARG A 30 -3.18 -10.57 6.15
N PRO A 31 -4.09 -10.81 5.18
CA PRO A 31 -5.52 -10.76 5.47
C PRO A 31 -5.87 -11.61 6.70
N ASN A 32 -6.70 -11.04 7.58
CA ASN A 32 -7.18 -11.66 8.82
C ASN A 32 -6.20 -11.72 10.00
N ASP A 33 -4.95 -11.28 9.85
CA ASP A 33 -4.03 -11.17 10.99
C ASP A 33 -4.49 -10.09 11.96
N ILE A 34 -4.91 -8.94 11.40
CA ILE A 34 -5.55 -7.84 12.14
C ILE A 34 -6.88 -7.53 11.45
N PRO A 35 -8.04 -7.75 12.10
CA PRO A 35 -9.34 -7.71 11.43
C PRO A 35 -9.64 -6.44 10.62
N HIS A 36 -9.31 -5.27 11.14
CA HIS A 36 -9.61 -4.01 10.42
C HIS A 36 -8.67 -3.74 9.23
N TYR A 37 -7.52 -4.39 9.16
CA TYR A 37 -6.65 -4.36 7.99
C TYR A 37 -7.00 -5.48 7.02
N GLY A 38 -7.38 -6.65 7.54
CA GLY A 38 -7.72 -7.81 6.74
C GLY A 38 -8.92 -7.60 5.82
N VAL A 39 -9.83 -6.70 6.15
CA VAL A 39 -11.01 -6.41 5.33
C VAL A 39 -10.65 -5.77 3.98
N LEU A 40 -9.45 -5.24 3.81
CA LEU A 40 -8.99 -4.72 2.53
C LEU A 40 -8.63 -5.84 1.55
N GLY A 41 -8.48 -7.08 2.03
CA GLY A 41 -8.38 -8.27 1.19
C GLY A 41 -7.11 -8.38 0.36
N PHE A 42 -6.05 -7.67 0.71
CA PHE A 42 -4.80 -7.74 -0.04
C PHE A 42 -4.01 -8.99 0.35
N ASP A 43 -3.66 -9.78 -0.64
CA ASP A 43 -2.81 -10.95 -0.48
C ASP A 43 -1.58 -10.80 -1.37
N PHE A 44 -0.40 -10.82 -0.76
CA PHE A 44 0.88 -10.67 -1.45
C PHE A 44 1.57 -12.02 -1.70
N THR A 45 0.81 -13.11 -1.73
CA THR A 45 1.35 -14.43 -2.02
C THR A 45 1.71 -14.53 -3.50
N LEU A 46 3.00 -14.72 -3.79
CA LEU A 46 3.53 -14.78 -5.15
C LEU A 46 4.00 -16.18 -5.55
N VAL A 47 3.54 -17.21 -4.82
CA VAL A 47 3.92 -18.60 -5.08
C VAL A 47 3.37 -19.06 -6.43
N GLY A 48 4.25 -19.67 -7.24
CA GLY A 48 3.85 -20.23 -8.54
C GLY A 48 3.78 -19.22 -9.68
N ILE A 49 4.14 -17.95 -9.46
CA ILE A 49 4.14 -16.94 -10.52
C ILE A 49 5.48 -17.01 -11.27
N PRO A 50 5.47 -17.14 -12.62
CA PRO A 50 6.70 -17.11 -13.42
C PRO A 50 7.46 -15.80 -13.22
N LYS A 51 8.79 -15.85 -13.23
CA LYS A 51 9.64 -14.67 -13.02
C LYS A 51 9.39 -13.55 -14.01
N ASP A 52 9.09 -13.88 -15.27
CA ASP A 52 8.81 -12.91 -16.33
C ASP A 52 7.49 -12.14 -16.11
N ARG A 53 6.58 -12.69 -15.28
CA ARG A 53 5.30 -12.06 -14.94
C ARG A 53 5.28 -11.45 -13.54
N LEU A 54 6.34 -11.65 -12.77
CA LEU A 54 6.36 -11.28 -11.36
C LEU A 54 6.11 -9.79 -11.14
N LEU A 55 6.82 -8.93 -11.85
CA LEU A 55 6.67 -7.48 -11.72
C LEU A 55 5.26 -7.02 -12.13
N SER A 56 4.76 -7.53 -13.23
CA SER A 56 3.41 -7.22 -13.74
C SER A 56 2.33 -7.63 -12.73
N GLU A 57 2.47 -8.83 -12.15
CA GLU A 57 1.52 -9.35 -11.17
C GLU A 57 1.56 -8.54 -9.87
N VAL A 58 2.75 -8.22 -9.37
CA VAL A 58 2.91 -7.38 -8.19
C VAL A 58 2.29 -6.01 -8.41
N LYS A 59 2.54 -5.41 -9.56
CA LYS A 59 1.97 -4.10 -9.91
C LYS A 59 0.45 -4.16 -9.93
N SER A 60 -0.14 -5.20 -10.53
CA SER A 60 -1.59 -5.39 -10.56
C SER A 60 -2.18 -5.51 -9.15
N ARG A 61 -1.55 -6.28 -8.28
CA ARG A 61 -2.01 -6.43 -6.89
C ARG A 61 -1.90 -5.13 -6.10
N LEU A 62 -0.82 -4.38 -6.30
CA LEU A 62 -0.66 -3.07 -5.66
C LEU A 62 -1.70 -2.06 -6.15
N GLU A 63 -2.03 -2.08 -7.43
CA GLU A 63 -3.10 -1.23 -7.98
C GLU A 63 -4.45 -1.57 -7.35
N ASN A 64 -4.75 -2.86 -7.14
CA ASN A 64 -5.96 -3.29 -6.46
C ASN A 64 -5.99 -2.84 -5.00
N LEU A 65 -4.86 -2.91 -4.30
CA LEU A 65 -4.76 -2.40 -2.93
C LEU A 65 -5.02 -0.90 -2.88
N VAL A 66 -4.42 -0.14 -3.80
CA VAL A 66 -4.66 1.30 -3.89
C VAL A 66 -6.14 1.60 -4.12
N LYS A 67 -6.81 0.86 -5.01
CA LYS A 67 -8.25 1.01 -5.23
C LYS A 67 -9.06 0.72 -3.97
N ASN A 68 -8.70 -0.33 -3.24
CA ASN A 68 -9.40 -0.71 -2.02
C ASN A 68 -9.26 0.36 -0.94
N ILE A 69 -8.07 0.91 -0.78
CA ILE A 69 -7.83 2.01 0.16
C ILE A 69 -8.56 3.26 -0.31
N GLN A 70 -8.50 3.58 -1.60
CA GLN A 70 -9.20 4.75 -2.16
C GLN A 70 -10.71 4.67 -1.91
N SER A 71 -11.30 3.48 -1.91
CA SER A 71 -12.73 3.30 -1.65
C SER A 71 -13.15 3.70 -0.24
N LEU A 72 -12.21 3.79 0.70
CA LEU A 72 -12.47 4.24 2.06
C LEU A 72 -12.52 5.76 2.20
N PHE A 73 -12.11 6.49 1.17
CA PHE A 73 -12.00 7.94 1.19
C PHE A 73 -12.67 8.56 -0.02
N ASP A 74 -13.26 9.74 0.15
CA ASP A 74 -13.77 10.53 -0.95
C ASP A 74 -12.59 11.09 -1.76
N ARG A 75 -12.67 11.00 -3.09
CA ARG A 75 -11.63 11.53 -3.99
C ARG A 75 -11.46 13.04 -3.90
N SER A 76 -12.47 13.75 -3.40
CA SER A 76 -12.35 15.19 -3.14
C SER A 76 -11.48 15.50 -1.91
N VAL A 77 -11.33 14.50 -1.02
CA VAL A 77 -10.52 14.64 0.21
C VAL A 77 -9.11 14.12 -0.01
N VAL A 78 -8.99 12.94 -0.62
CA VAL A 78 -7.68 12.32 -0.88
C VAL A 78 -7.71 11.54 -2.19
N LYS A 79 -6.67 11.71 -3.00
CA LYS A 79 -6.42 10.91 -4.21
C LYS A 79 -5.17 10.09 -3.99
N ILE A 80 -5.27 8.78 -4.24
CA ILE A 80 -4.17 7.84 -4.06
C ILE A 80 -3.86 7.21 -5.41
N SER A 81 -2.58 7.13 -5.76
CA SER A 81 -2.12 6.47 -6.98
C SER A 81 -0.75 5.84 -6.78
N LEU A 82 -0.45 4.81 -7.56
CA LEU A 82 0.92 4.30 -7.66
C LEU A 82 1.74 5.26 -8.52
N ASP A 83 2.88 5.69 -8.00
CA ASP A 83 3.81 6.52 -8.76
C ASP A 83 4.81 5.65 -9.51
N THR A 84 5.49 4.74 -8.79
CA THR A 84 6.54 3.91 -9.37
C THR A 84 6.52 2.51 -8.74
N VAL A 85 6.69 1.49 -9.55
CA VAL A 85 6.93 0.11 -9.11
C VAL A 85 8.08 -0.44 -9.94
N ASN A 86 9.22 -0.68 -9.32
CA ASN A 86 10.43 -1.15 -9.99
C ASN A 86 11.03 -2.36 -9.28
N LEU A 87 11.55 -3.28 -10.08
CA LEU A 87 12.32 -4.41 -9.57
C LEU A 87 13.75 -3.95 -9.30
N ILE A 88 14.21 -4.04 -8.05
CA ILE A 88 15.58 -3.71 -7.68
C ILE A 88 16.50 -4.91 -7.96
N ASN A 89 16.05 -6.10 -7.55
CA ASN A 89 16.72 -7.37 -7.83
C ASN A 89 15.67 -8.49 -7.78
N GLU A 90 16.10 -9.76 -7.85
CA GLU A 90 15.20 -10.91 -7.89
C GLU A 90 14.29 -11.03 -6.65
N GLU A 91 14.67 -10.43 -5.53
CA GLU A 91 13.98 -10.58 -4.25
C GLU A 91 13.40 -9.26 -3.71
N LEU A 92 13.66 -8.14 -4.38
CA LEU A 92 13.32 -6.82 -3.83
C LEU A 92 12.66 -5.92 -4.86
N ILE A 93 11.51 -5.38 -4.49
CA ILE A 93 10.75 -4.44 -5.31
C ILE A 93 10.68 -3.10 -4.59
N SER A 94 10.88 -2.02 -5.34
CA SER A 94 10.71 -0.64 -4.89
C SER A 94 9.33 -0.14 -5.28
N VAL A 95 8.58 0.40 -4.32
CA VAL A 95 7.25 0.96 -4.54
C VAL A 95 7.20 2.39 -4.03
N ILE A 96 6.70 3.30 -4.85
CA ILE A 96 6.45 4.69 -4.48
C ILE A 96 4.99 4.99 -4.79
N ILE A 97 4.25 5.53 -3.82
CA ILE A 97 2.86 5.94 -4.00
C ILE A 97 2.75 7.46 -3.88
N LYS A 98 1.73 8.00 -4.53
CA LYS A 98 1.39 9.42 -4.46
C LYS A 98 0.05 9.57 -3.76
N ILE A 99 0.02 10.44 -2.75
CA ILE A 99 -1.19 10.75 -1.99
C ILE A 99 -1.39 12.27 -2.04
N ASN A 100 -2.37 12.72 -2.81
CA ASN A 100 -2.53 14.12 -3.18
C ASN A 100 -1.24 14.62 -3.85
N ASP A 101 -0.60 15.66 -3.31
CA ASP A 101 0.68 16.16 -3.81
C ASP A 101 1.90 15.57 -3.11
N TYR A 102 1.65 14.69 -2.13
CA TYR A 102 2.71 14.03 -1.37
C TYR A 102 3.16 12.75 -2.08
N VAL A 103 4.46 12.66 -2.37
CA VAL A 103 5.08 11.46 -2.92
C VAL A 103 5.79 10.74 -1.77
N SER A 104 5.46 9.47 -1.55
CA SER A 104 6.04 8.68 -0.47
C SER A 104 7.54 8.45 -0.68
N THR A 105 8.24 8.17 0.41
CA THR A 105 9.58 7.60 0.31
C THR A 105 9.49 6.20 -0.30
N GLU A 106 10.62 5.70 -0.79
CA GLU A 106 10.70 4.35 -1.34
C GLU A 106 10.30 3.30 -0.30
N ILE A 107 9.34 2.45 -0.66
CA ILE A 107 8.94 1.30 0.15
C ILE A 107 9.55 0.06 -0.50
N LYS A 108 10.34 -0.69 0.24
CA LYS A 108 10.98 -1.90 -0.25
C LYS A 108 10.16 -3.12 0.18
N LEU A 109 9.80 -3.94 -0.80
CA LEU A 109 9.08 -5.18 -0.57
C LEU A 109 9.98 -6.37 -0.88
N GLU A 110 10.11 -7.27 0.07
CA GLU A 110 10.78 -8.55 -0.13
C GLU A 110 9.79 -9.56 -0.73
N LEU A 111 10.23 -10.26 -1.74
CA LEU A 111 9.43 -11.29 -2.42
C LEU A 111 9.64 -12.68 -1.83
#